data_f696912221bb923f6e7bbfe09f96133e
#
_entry.id   f696912221bb923f6e7bbfe09f96133e
#
_cell.length_a   1.000
_cell.length_b   1.000
_cell.length_c   1.000
_cell.angle_alpha   90.00
_cell.angle_beta   90.00
_cell.angle_gamma   90.00
#
_symmetry.space_group_name_H-M   'P 1'
#
loop_
_entity.id
_entity.type
_entity.pdbx_description
1 polymer ?
#
loop_
_entity_poly.entity_id
_entity_poly.type
_entity_poly.pdbx_seq_one_letter_code
_entity_poly.pdbx_strand_id
1 'polypeptide(L)'
;MTFEELRAEAQGCLACNLSSRRTNVVFGEGNILSPLVLIGEGPGDTEDKTGRPFVGKAGQLLDKALAEAGIERSSVYITNTVKCRAADWSTGRPMNRAPTEEETLACRRWLVPQLGLIKPKVILCIGAPSAKNLIKKNFMITKERGQYFPSEFAKTAIATLHPAYILRQQNISGDGGFSLLVADIQKAWEAAQRLVEKDAMGKADKMVIEAEEQGTLF
;
A
#
# COMPACT_ATOMS: atom_id res chain seq x y z
N MET A 1 -10.17 15.26 -12.02
CA MET A 1 -10.22 15.01 -10.56
C MET A 1 -8.80 15.00 -10.04
N THR A 2 -8.48 15.87 -9.12
CA THR A 2 -7.21 15.93 -8.39
C THR A 2 -7.19 14.90 -7.26
N PHE A 3 -6.04 14.69 -6.65
CA PHE A 3 -5.92 13.79 -5.50
C PHE A 3 -6.74 14.26 -4.29
N GLU A 4 -6.77 15.57 -4.04
CA GLU A 4 -7.53 16.14 -2.92
C GLU A 4 -9.04 16.11 -3.16
N GLU A 5 -9.51 16.29 -4.38
CA GLU A 5 -10.93 16.10 -4.74
C GLU A 5 -11.34 14.66 -4.52
N LEU A 6 -10.55 13.67 -4.97
CA LEU A 6 -10.80 12.24 -4.74
C LEU A 6 -10.86 11.91 -3.25
N ARG A 7 -9.93 12.47 -2.46
CA ARG A 7 -9.88 12.30 -1.01
C ARG A 7 -11.12 12.88 -0.33
N ALA A 8 -11.54 14.08 -0.72
CA ALA A 8 -12.72 14.75 -0.16
C ALA A 8 -14.00 13.95 -0.47
N GLU A 9 -14.18 13.48 -1.70
CA GLU A 9 -15.33 12.67 -2.08
C GLU A 9 -15.37 11.34 -1.30
N ALA A 10 -14.21 10.70 -1.07
CA ALA A 10 -14.13 9.46 -0.33
C ALA A 10 -14.60 9.58 1.12
N GLN A 11 -14.46 10.75 1.76
CA GLN A 11 -14.95 10.97 3.12
C GLN A 11 -16.47 10.78 3.26
N GLY A 12 -17.23 11.12 2.23
CA GLY A 12 -18.69 10.96 2.15
C GLY A 12 -19.17 9.59 1.64
N CYS A 13 -18.29 8.62 1.40
CA CYS A 13 -18.63 7.35 0.76
C CYS A 13 -19.67 6.53 1.54
N LEU A 14 -20.73 6.09 0.86
CA LEU A 14 -21.80 5.21 1.38
C LEU A 14 -21.95 3.91 0.56
N ALA A 15 -20.92 3.49 -0.20
CA ALA A 15 -21.02 2.45 -1.22
C ALA A 15 -21.08 1.01 -0.68
N CYS A 16 -20.84 0.79 0.62
CA CYS A 16 -20.93 -0.53 1.26
C CYS A 16 -21.29 -0.42 2.74
N ASN A 17 -21.60 -1.56 3.36
CA ASN A 17 -22.06 -1.62 4.76
C ASN A 17 -21.02 -1.13 5.78
N LEU A 18 -19.73 -1.03 5.44
CA LEU A 18 -18.72 -0.49 6.34
C LEU A 18 -18.97 0.99 6.69
N SER A 19 -19.71 1.71 5.84
CA SER A 19 -20.03 3.11 6.07
C SER A 19 -20.92 3.35 7.30
N SER A 20 -21.73 2.38 7.68
CA SER A 20 -22.71 2.52 8.75
C SER A 20 -22.11 2.53 10.16
N ARG A 21 -20.90 2.01 10.34
CA ARG A 21 -20.26 1.83 11.64
C ARG A 21 -18.82 2.32 11.73
N ARG A 22 -18.27 2.88 10.66
CA ARG A 22 -16.96 3.53 10.70
C ARG A 22 -17.03 4.83 11.50
N THR A 23 -15.94 5.20 12.14
CA THR A 23 -15.72 6.54 12.69
C THR A 23 -15.17 7.46 11.62
N ASN A 24 -14.15 7.02 10.91
CA ASN A 24 -13.50 7.78 9.84
C ASN A 24 -13.29 6.92 8.58
N VAL A 25 -13.21 7.60 7.44
CA VAL A 25 -12.59 7.02 6.23
C VAL A 25 -11.08 7.19 6.34
N VAL A 26 -10.34 6.08 6.32
CA VAL A 26 -8.87 6.07 6.33
C VAL A 26 -8.38 6.01 4.89
N PHE A 27 -8.31 7.18 4.24
CA PHE A 27 -8.02 7.26 2.80
C PHE A 27 -6.59 6.85 2.48
N GLY A 28 -5.64 7.26 3.30
CA GLY A 28 -4.20 7.05 3.15
C GLY A 28 -3.43 8.29 3.54
N GLU A 29 -2.11 8.16 3.72
CA GLU A 29 -1.22 9.27 4.05
C GLU A 29 0.20 9.06 3.50
N GLY A 30 0.98 10.13 3.44
CA GLY A 30 2.37 10.15 3.02
C GLY A 30 2.58 10.89 1.71
N ASN A 31 3.68 10.60 1.02
CA ASN A 31 4.08 11.29 -0.19
C ASN A 31 3.31 10.77 -1.41
N ILE A 32 2.43 11.58 -1.98
CA ILE A 32 1.69 11.24 -3.21
C ILE A 32 2.57 11.16 -4.48
N LEU A 33 3.82 11.64 -4.41
CA LEU A 33 4.81 11.52 -5.48
C LEU A 33 5.77 10.35 -5.24
N SER A 34 5.54 9.55 -4.19
CA SER A 34 6.41 8.42 -3.88
C SER A 34 6.39 7.36 -4.99
N PRO A 35 7.55 6.84 -5.38
CA PRO A 35 7.63 5.71 -6.29
C PRO A 35 7.20 4.38 -5.64
N LEU A 36 7.05 4.34 -4.32
CA LEU A 36 6.64 3.16 -3.55
C LEU A 36 5.34 3.44 -2.77
N VAL A 37 4.32 2.60 -3.00
CA VAL A 37 3.08 2.61 -2.23
C VAL A 37 2.94 1.32 -1.42
N LEU A 38 2.73 1.45 -0.13
CA LEU A 38 2.45 0.35 0.80
C LEU A 38 0.93 0.19 0.93
N ILE A 39 0.42 -1.04 0.72
CA ILE A 39 -1.03 -1.30 0.71
C ILE A 39 -1.36 -2.46 1.64
N GLY A 40 -2.08 -2.16 2.73
CA GLY A 40 -2.63 -3.17 3.63
C GLY A 40 -4.02 -3.65 3.25
N GLU A 41 -4.65 -4.42 4.13
CA GLU A 41 -6.02 -4.93 3.97
C GLU A 41 -7.07 -3.87 4.27
N GLY A 42 -7.06 -3.33 5.47
CA GLY A 42 -8.04 -2.37 5.96
C GLY A 42 -7.65 -1.76 7.31
N PRO A 43 -8.35 -0.67 7.73
CA PRO A 43 -8.10 -0.02 9.01
C PRO A 43 -8.47 -0.92 10.21
N GLY A 44 -7.68 -0.83 11.27
CA GLY A 44 -8.01 -1.35 12.59
C GLY A 44 -8.78 -0.32 13.44
N ASP A 45 -8.92 -0.61 14.74
CA ASP A 45 -9.64 0.26 15.69
C ASP A 45 -8.98 1.65 15.86
N THR A 46 -7.67 1.66 16.01
CA THR A 46 -6.91 2.91 16.18
C THR A 46 -6.96 3.75 14.91
N GLU A 47 -6.82 3.12 13.75
CA GLU A 47 -6.88 3.77 12.45
C GLU A 47 -8.27 4.36 12.18
N ASP A 48 -9.33 3.63 12.52
CA ASP A 48 -10.72 4.12 12.39
C ASP A 48 -10.98 5.35 13.25
N LYS A 49 -10.44 5.38 14.48
CA LYS A 49 -10.59 6.52 15.41
C LYS A 49 -9.77 7.74 14.99
N THR A 50 -8.61 7.53 14.38
CA THR A 50 -7.67 8.62 14.05
C THR A 50 -7.78 9.10 12.60
N GLY A 51 -8.41 8.33 11.72
CA GLY A 51 -8.45 8.61 10.28
C GLY A 51 -7.12 8.36 9.55
N ARG A 52 -6.10 7.78 10.23
CA ARG A 52 -4.74 7.59 9.71
C ARG A 52 -4.41 6.10 9.55
N PRO A 53 -3.79 5.69 8.42
CA PRO A 53 -3.43 4.28 8.19
C PRO A 53 -2.21 3.86 9.02
N PHE A 54 -2.20 2.62 9.50
CA PHE A 54 -1.06 2.02 10.19
C PHE A 54 -0.49 2.88 11.34
N VAL A 55 -1.31 3.23 12.32
CA VAL A 55 -0.91 3.98 13.53
C VAL A 55 -1.11 3.19 14.83
N GLY A 56 -1.84 2.07 14.79
CA GLY A 56 -1.94 1.13 15.91
C GLY A 56 -0.66 0.29 16.08
N LYS A 57 -0.70 -0.75 16.93
CA LYS A 57 0.47 -1.62 17.22
C LYS A 57 1.13 -2.19 15.96
N ALA A 58 0.34 -2.61 14.98
CA ALA A 58 0.86 -3.10 13.68
C ALA A 58 1.55 -1.98 12.90
N GLY A 59 1.02 -0.76 12.95
CA GLY A 59 1.62 0.41 12.33
C GLY A 59 2.94 0.83 12.97
N GLN A 60 3.02 0.80 14.31
CA GLN A 60 4.28 1.07 15.03
C GLN A 60 5.38 0.07 14.65
N LEU A 61 5.02 -1.21 14.44
CA LEU A 61 5.99 -2.20 13.96
C LEU A 61 6.38 -1.93 12.50
N LEU A 62 5.45 -1.47 11.66
CA LEU A 62 5.77 -1.05 10.29
C LEU A 62 6.71 0.15 10.28
N ASP A 63 6.48 1.15 11.14
CA ASP A 63 7.36 2.32 11.28
C ASP A 63 8.77 1.92 11.71
N LYS A 64 8.89 0.98 12.66
CA LYS A 64 10.17 0.41 13.06
C LYS A 64 10.87 -0.30 11.88
N ALA A 65 10.13 -1.07 11.08
CA ALA A 65 10.69 -1.77 9.93
C ALA A 65 11.13 -0.81 8.82
N LEU A 66 10.39 0.28 8.57
CA LEU A 66 10.77 1.34 7.64
C LEU A 66 12.07 2.02 8.11
N ALA A 67 12.15 2.40 9.39
CA ALA A 67 13.33 3.03 9.96
C ALA A 67 14.57 2.12 9.88
N GLU A 68 14.42 0.81 10.16
CA GLU A 68 15.51 -0.16 10.06
C GLU A 68 15.94 -0.41 8.61
N ALA A 69 15.02 -0.28 7.65
CA ALA A 69 15.32 -0.28 6.21
C ALA A 69 15.94 1.05 5.70
N GLY A 70 16.12 2.06 6.57
CA GLY A 70 16.64 3.38 6.23
C GLY A 70 15.66 4.26 5.47
N ILE A 71 14.35 4.02 5.62
CA ILE A 71 13.29 4.71 4.87
C ILE A 71 12.42 5.51 5.84
N GLU A 72 12.33 6.81 5.64
CA GLU A 72 11.39 7.64 6.38
C GLU A 72 9.95 7.34 5.97
N ARG A 73 9.05 7.24 6.95
CA ARG A 73 7.62 7.02 6.69
C ARG A 73 7.02 8.07 5.74
N SER A 74 7.47 9.31 5.85
CA SER A 74 7.07 10.42 4.99
C SER A 74 7.50 10.29 3.52
N SER A 75 8.49 9.45 3.22
CA SER A 75 8.99 9.21 1.86
C SER A 75 8.11 8.25 1.05
N VAL A 76 7.25 7.48 1.70
CA VAL A 76 6.34 6.51 1.06
C VAL A 76 4.89 6.98 1.17
N TYR A 77 4.02 6.39 0.34
CA TYR A 77 2.57 6.53 0.52
C TYR A 77 1.99 5.23 1.10
N ILE A 78 1.15 5.35 2.13
CA ILE A 78 0.59 4.20 2.85
C ILE A 78 -0.93 4.25 2.79
N THR A 79 -1.55 3.14 2.40
CA THR A 79 -3.00 3.00 2.33
C THR A 79 -3.45 1.55 2.56
N ASN A 80 -4.73 1.28 2.33
CA ASN A 80 -5.34 -0.05 2.43
C ASN A 80 -6.24 -0.34 1.24
N THR A 81 -6.56 -1.62 1.00
CA THR A 81 -7.52 -2.05 -0.02
C THR A 81 -8.92 -1.56 0.27
N VAL A 82 -9.34 -1.57 1.55
CA VAL A 82 -10.57 -0.89 1.99
C VAL A 82 -10.25 0.31 2.88
N LYS A 83 -11.10 1.35 2.79
CA LYS A 83 -10.87 2.62 3.49
C LYS A 83 -11.63 2.73 4.82
N CYS A 84 -12.44 1.75 5.14
CA CYS A 84 -13.27 1.73 6.35
C CYS A 84 -12.97 0.46 7.15
N ARG A 85 -13.07 0.55 8.48
CA ARG A 85 -12.87 -0.59 9.38
C ARG A 85 -13.91 -1.66 9.15
N ALA A 86 -13.49 -2.88 8.89
CA ALA A 86 -14.33 -4.07 8.91
C ALA A 86 -14.29 -4.69 10.31
N ALA A 87 -15.43 -4.70 11.01
CA ALA A 87 -15.55 -5.26 12.35
C ALA A 87 -16.85 -6.05 12.52
N ASP A 88 -16.78 -7.10 13.34
CA ASP A 88 -17.93 -7.84 13.86
C ASP A 88 -18.38 -7.20 15.18
N TRP A 89 -19.66 -6.89 15.29
CA TRP A 89 -20.31 -6.25 16.45
C TRP A 89 -21.23 -7.21 17.22
N SER A 90 -21.29 -8.48 16.83
CA SER A 90 -22.23 -9.48 17.39
C SER A 90 -22.02 -9.73 18.88
N THR A 91 -20.80 -9.55 19.39
CA THR A 91 -20.42 -9.84 20.80
C THR A 91 -20.51 -8.62 21.72
N GLY A 92 -21.06 -7.48 21.24
CA GLY A 92 -21.12 -6.23 22.00
C GLY A 92 -19.79 -5.44 22.05
N ARG A 93 -18.66 -6.07 21.70
CA ARG A 93 -17.37 -5.40 21.49
C ARG A 93 -16.93 -5.58 20.05
N PRO A 94 -16.59 -4.50 19.32
CA PRO A 94 -16.19 -4.62 17.93
C PRO A 94 -14.86 -5.37 17.80
N MET A 95 -14.88 -6.48 17.07
CA MET A 95 -13.70 -7.26 16.74
C MET A 95 -13.37 -7.10 15.25
N ASN A 96 -12.13 -6.77 14.92
CA ASN A 96 -11.72 -6.67 13.53
C ASN A 96 -11.89 -8.01 12.80
N ARG A 97 -12.46 -7.95 11.61
CA ARG A 97 -12.59 -9.08 10.68
C ARG A 97 -12.00 -8.73 9.32
N ALA A 98 -11.80 -9.72 8.47
CA ALA A 98 -11.49 -9.48 7.08
C ALA A 98 -12.69 -8.78 6.38
N PRO A 99 -12.46 -7.84 5.47
CA PRO A 99 -13.49 -7.31 4.57
C PRO A 99 -14.08 -8.43 3.71
N THR A 100 -15.37 -8.34 3.39
CA THR A 100 -15.99 -9.23 2.40
C THR A 100 -15.51 -8.89 0.98
N GLU A 101 -15.75 -9.81 0.03
CA GLU A 101 -15.44 -9.54 -1.38
C GLU A 101 -16.24 -8.32 -1.90
N GLU A 102 -17.51 -8.20 -1.54
CA GLU A 102 -18.37 -7.06 -1.89
C GLU A 102 -17.82 -5.74 -1.33
N GLU A 103 -17.41 -5.70 -0.06
CA GLU A 103 -16.81 -4.53 0.58
C GLU A 103 -15.51 -4.11 -0.11
N THR A 104 -14.69 -5.09 -0.48
CA THR A 104 -13.44 -4.87 -1.21
C THR A 104 -13.70 -4.33 -2.62
N LEU A 105 -14.63 -4.94 -3.36
CA LEU A 105 -15.01 -4.50 -4.71
C LEU A 105 -15.60 -3.09 -4.69
N ALA A 106 -16.50 -2.80 -3.76
CA ALA A 106 -17.07 -1.46 -3.61
C ALA A 106 -16.00 -0.40 -3.34
N CYS A 107 -14.94 -0.75 -2.58
CA CYS A 107 -13.88 0.18 -2.22
C CYS A 107 -12.83 0.40 -3.33
N ARG A 108 -12.78 -0.46 -4.37
CA ARG A 108 -11.91 -0.25 -5.55
C ARG A 108 -12.15 1.08 -6.25
N ARG A 109 -13.38 1.64 -6.17
CA ARG A 109 -13.70 2.98 -6.69
C ARG A 109 -12.80 4.09 -6.15
N TRP A 110 -12.20 3.89 -4.99
CA TRP A 110 -11.26 4.83 -4.36
C TRP A 110 -9.80 4.41 -4.57
N LEU A 111 -9.50 3.13 -4.42
CA LEU A 111 -8.13 2.63 -4.54
C LEU A 111 -7.59 2.77 -5.97
N VAL A 112 -8.40 2.41 -6.98
CA VAL A 112 -7.94 2.44 -8.38
C VAL A 112 -7.60 3.87 -8.86
N PRO A 113 -8.49 4.87 -8.73
CA PRO A 113 -8.14 6.24 -9.07
C PRO A 113 -6.99 6.81 -8.22
N GLN A 114 -6.93 6.45 -6.93
CA GLN A 114 -5.84 6.85 -6.03
C GLN A 114 -4.47 6.41 -6.56
N LEU A 115 -4.34 5.13 -6.96
CA LEU A 115 -3.11 4.59 -7.55
C LEU A 115 -2.85 5.18 -8.94
N GLY A 116 -3.90 5.45 -9.73
CA GLY A 116 -3.81 6.12 -11.03
C GLY A 116 -3.28 7.56 -10.94
N LEU A 117 -3.56 8.26 -9.85
CA LEU A 117 -3.04 9.61 -9.59
C LEU A 117 -1.61 9.59 -9.03
N ILE A 118 -1.29 8.68 -8.13
CA ILE A 118 0.05 8.51 -7.54
C ILE A 118 1.04 7.97 -8.57
N LYS A 119 0.61 7.03 -9.43
CA LYS A 119 1.43 6.35 -10.46
C LYS A 119 2.71 5.72 -9.88
N PRO A 120 2.60 4.85 -8.86
CA PRO A 120 3.77 4.26 -8.22
C PRO A 120 4.59 3.41 -9.20
N LYS A 121 5.89 3.31 -8.95
CA LYS A 121 6.75 2.35 -9.66
C LYS A 121 6.60 0.95 -9.09
N VAL A 122 6.46 0.86 -7.77
CA VAL A 122 6.32 -0.40 -7.04
C VAL A 122 5.14 -0.31 -6.05
N ILE A 123 4.38 -1.38 -5.94
CA ILE A 123 3.42 -1.61 -4.85
C ILE A 123 3.98 -2.68 -3.92
N LEU A 124 3.99 -2.39 -2.62
CA LEU A 124 4.27 -3.37 -1.58
C LEU A 124 2.98 -3.77 -0.86
N CYS A 125 2.49 -4.98 -1.12
CA CYS A 125 1.32 -5.54 -0.46
C CYS A 125 1.68 -6.01 0.96
N ILE A 126 1.09 -5.40 1.98
CA ILE A 126 1.30 -5.74 3.39
C ILE A 126 0.32 -6.84 3.80
N GLY A 127 0.80 -8.09 3.78
CA GLY A 127 0.04 -9.29 4.14
C GLY A 127 -0.68 -9.97 2.99
N ALA A 128 -1.10 -11.22 3.23
CA ALA A 128 -1.76 -12.07 2.24
C ALA A 128 -3.06 -11.49 1.67
N PRO A 129 -3.96 -10.83 2.46
CA PRO A 129 -5.20 -10.29 1.90
C PRO A 129 -4.96 -9.21 0.85
N SER A 130 -4.03 -8.28 1.09
CA SER A 130 -3.64 -7.27 0.11
C SER A 130 -3.04 -7.90 -1.14
N ALA A 131 -2.13 -8.87 -0.99
CA ALA A 131 -1.53 -9.59 -2.12
C ALA A 131 -2.57 -10.38 -2.95
N LYS A 132 -3.56 -10.99 -2.29
CA LYS A 132 -4.66 -11.69 -2.97
C LYS A 132 -5.54 -10.75 -3.78
N ASN A 133 -5.73 -9.51 -3.33
CA ASN A 133 -6.52 -8.50 -4.02
C ASN A 133 -5.80 -7.83 -5.19
N LEU A 134 -4.46 -7.67 -5.11
CA LEU A 134 -3.69 -6.81 -6.01
C LEU A 134 -2.71 -7.58 -6.91
N ILE A 135 -2.39 -8.84 -6.58
CA ILE A 135 -1.47 -9.67 -7.36
C ILE A 135 -2.21 -10.86 -7.96
N LYS A 136 -2.69 -11.80 -7.11
CA LYS A 136 -3.47 -12.97 -7.57
C LYS A 136 -4.27 -13.63 -6.45
N LYS A 137 -5.48 -14.11 -6.73
CA LYS A 137 -6.42 -14.69 -5.73
C LYS A 137 -5.84 -15.82 -4.87
N ASN A 138 -4.97 -16.66 -5.42
CA ASN A 138 -4.36 -17.81 -4.74
C ASN A 138 -2.96 -17.52 -4.18
N PHE A 139 -2.64 -16.26 -3.88
CA PHE A 139 -1.33 -15.86 -3.37
C PHE A 139 -0.99 -16.54 -2.03
N MET A 140 0.18 -17.19 -1.97
CA MET A 140 0.69 -17.91 -0.79
C MET A 140 1.84 -17.12 -0.15
N ILE A 141 1.51 -16.30 0.85
CA ILE A 141 2.45 -15.34 1.46
C ILE A 141 3.75 -15.97 1.96
N THR A 142 3.69 -17.16 2.54
CA THR A 142 4.87 -17.85 3.08
C THR A 142 5.86 -18.34 2.01
N LYS A 143 5.39 -18.55 0.79
CA LYS A 143 6.19 -19.04 -0.34
C LYS A 143 6.57 -17.95 -1.33
N GLU A 144 5.72 -16.93 -1.47
CA GLU A 144 5.80 -15.97 -2.57
C GLU A 144 6.14 -14.54 -2.12
N ARG A 145 6.22 -14.28 -0.78
CA ARG A 145 6.70 -12.99 -0.31
C ARG A 145 8.09 -12.64 -0.86
N GLY A 146 8.37 -11.37 -1.00
CA GLY A 146 9.65 -10.89 -1.47
C GLY A 146 9.97 -11.17 -2.95
N GLN A 147 9.06 -11.78 -3.71
CA GLN A 147 9.20 -11.99 -5.16
C GLN A 147 8.54 -10.85 -5.92
N TYR A 148 9.00 -10.61 -7.15
CA TYR A 148 8.42 -9.62 -8.06
C TYR A 148 7.29 -10.23 -8.87
N PHE A 149 6.18 -9.49 -8.97
CA PHE A 149 5.00 -9.88 -9.75
C PHE A 149 4.59 -8.77 -10.70
N PRO A 150 4.00 -9.11 -11.87
CA PRO A 150 3.32 -8.12 -12.71
C PRO A 150 2.21 -7.41 -11.93
N SER A 151 1.95 -6.14 -12.25
CA SER A 151 0.91 -5.35 -11.63
C SER A 151 0.18 -4.49 -12.66
N GLU A 152 -1.14 -4.39 -12.54
CA GLU A 152 -1.94 -3.44 -13.31
C GLU A 152 -1.84 -1.99 -12.78
N PHE A 153 -1.32 -1.81 -11.56
CA PHE A 153 -1.27 -0.52 -10.86
C PHE A 153 0.12 0.09 -10.75
N ALA A 154 1.17 -0.67 -11.11
CA ALA A 154 2.56 -0.26 -11.03
C ALA A 154 3.41 -1.04 -12.02
N LYS A 155 4.71 -0.72 -12.13
CA LYS A 155 5.63 -1.53 -12.96
C LYS A 155 5.82 -2.94 -12.39
N THR A 156 5.76 -3.08 -11.06
CA THR A 156 5.83 -4.36 -10.36
C THR A 156 5.16 -4.29 -8.99
N ALA A 157 4.76 -5.44 -8.47
CA ALA A 157 4.29 -5.61 -7.10
C ALA A 157 5.14 -6.63 -6.34
N ILE A 158 5.28 -6.41 -5.05
CA ILE A 158 5.92 -7.32 -4.08
C ILE A 158 4.94 -7.51 -2.93
N ALA A 159 4.99 -8.65 -2.25
CA ALA A 159 4.23 -8.85 -1.01
C ALA A 159 5.17 -9.16 0.15
N THR A 160 4.76 -8.77 1.36
CA THR A 160 5.48 -9.06 2.60
C THR A 160 4.52 -9.52 3.70
N LEU A 161 5.08 -9.97 4.83
CA LEU A 161 4.30 -10.35 6.02
C LEU A 161 3.55 -9.14 6.59
N HIS A 162 2.36 -9.38 7.14
CA HIS A 162 1.63 -8.33 7.82
C HIS A 162 2.21 -8.11 9.23
N PRO A 163 2.47 -6.86 9.68
CA PRO A 163 3.02 -6.59 11.00
C PRO A 163 2.21 -7.21 12.15
N ALA A 164 0.88 -7.24 12.06
CA ALA A 164 0.04 -7.90 13.06
C ALA A 164 0.26 -9.43 13.14
N TYR A 165 0.65 -10.07 12.05
CA TYR A 165 1.05 -11.48 12.07
C TYR A 165 2.37 -11.63 12.83
N ILE A 166 3.36 -10.80 12.54
CA ILE A 166 4.68 -10.80 13.19
C ILE A 166 4.53 -10.62 14.70
N LEU A 167 3.72 -9.64 15.15
CA LEU A 167 3.44 -9.43 16.57
C LEU A 167 2.88 -10.67 17.29
N ARG A 168 2.06 -11.48 16.59
CA ARG A 168 1.55 -12.75 17.16
C ARG A 168 2.61 -13.85 17.19
N GLN A 169 3.58 -13.82 16.26
CA GLN A 169 4.61 -14.86 16.15
C GLN A 169 5.85 -14.59 17.03
N GLN A 170 6.14 -13.36 17.41
CA GLN A 170 7.32 -13.00 18.21
C GLN A 170 7.45 -13.77 19.52
N ASN A 171 6.32 -14.19 20.13
CA ASN A 171 6.31 -14.99 21.33
C ASN A 171 6.48 -16.50 21.07
N ILE A 172 6.53 -16.95 19.80
CA ILE A 172 6.53 -18.35 19.39
C ILE A 172 7.85 -18.73 18.72
N SER A 173 8.39 -17.87 17.87
CA SER A 173 9.58 -18.17 17.06
C SER A 173 10.40 -16.90 16.75
N GLY A 174 11.55 -16.74 17.43
CA GLY A 174 12.54 -15.72 17.12
C GLY A 174 11.97 -14.32 17.00
N ASP A 175 12.27 -13.62 15.89
CA ASP A 175 11.79 -12.26 15.59
C ASP A 175 10.36 -12.23 14.99
N GLY A 176 9.69 -13.40 14.88
CA GLY A 176 8.37 -13.55 14.30
C GLY A 176 8.30 -13.24 12.79
N GLY A 177 9.45 -13.06 12.13
CA GLY A 177 9.58 -12.66 10.73
C GLY A 177 9.76 -11.15 10.53
N PHE A 178 10.18 -10.42 11.56
CA PHE A 178 10.45 -8.98 11.47
C PHE A 178 11.59 -8.67 10.48
N SER A 179 12.69 -9.41 10.53
CA SER A 179 13.80 -9.28 9.57
C SER A 179 13.36 -9.50 8.12
N LEU A 180 12.40 -10.41 7.90
CA LEU A 180 11.81 -10.63 6.57
C LEU A 180 10.98 -9.43 6.10
N LEU A 181 10.23 -8.79 7.01
CA LEU A 181 9.50 -7.56 6.71
C LEU A 181 10.46 -6.44 6.30
N VAL A 182 11.53 -6.23 7.06
CA VAL A 182 12.57 -5.23 6.76
C VAL A 182 13.20 -5.48 5.39
N ALA A 183 13.63 -6.71 5.12
CA ALA A 183 14.26 -7.07 3.86
C ALA A 183 13.31 -6.88 2.65
N ASP A 184 12.03 -7.20 2.78
CA ASP A 184 11.05 -6.99 1.70
C ASP A 184 10.76 -5.51 1.44
N ILE A 185 10.68 -4.69 2.50
CA ILE A 185 10.53 -3.23 2.41
C ILE A 185 11.74 -2.64 1.69
N GLN A 186 12.95 -3.01 2.11
CA GLN A 186 14.20 -2.53 1.50
C GLN A 186 14.27 -2.91 0.02
N LYS A 187 13.98 -4.17 -0.31
CA LYS A 187 13.93 -4.64 -1.69
C LYS A 187 12.92 -3.89 -2.55
N ALA A 188 11.72 -3.59 -2.01
CA ALA A 188 10.69 -2.83 -2.70
C ALA A 188 11.14 -1.38 -2.96
N TRP A 189 11.78 -0.75 -1.98
CA TRP A 189 12.31 0.60 -2.08
C TRP A 189 13.42 0.70 -3.12
N GLU A 190 14.42 -0.17 -3.07
CA GLU A 190 15.51 -0.23 -4.04
C GLU A 190 14.99 -0.45 -5.48
N ALA A 191 14.00 -1.33 -5.64
CA ALA A 191 13.37 -1.54 -6.94
C ALA A 191 12.66 -0.28 -7.45
N ALA A 192 11.98 0.45 -6.55
CA ALA A 192 11.30 1.70 -6.89
C ALA A 192 12.30 2.78 -7.33
N GLN A 193 13.42 2.94 -6.62
CA GLN A 193 14.47 3.90 -6.95
C GLN A 193 15.12 3.57 -8.30
N ARG A 194 15.50 2.32 -8.54
CA ARG A 194 16.06 1.88 -9.84
C ARG A 194 15.12 2.15 -11.01
N LEU A 195 13.81 2.01 -10.82
CA LEU A 195 12.83 2.31 -11.87
C LEU A 195 12.68 3.80 -12.13
N VAL A 196 12.84 4.65 -11.11
CA VAL A 196 12.86 6.11 -11.27
C VAL A 196 14.10 6.52 -12.09
N GLU A 197 15.27 6.02 -11.72
CA GLU A 197 16.53 6.30 -12.42
C GLU A 197 16.46 5.88 -13.91
N LYS A 198 15.94 4.67 -14.16
CA LYS A 198 15.78 4.17 -15.54
C LYS A 198 14.84 5.05 -16.37
N ASP A 199 13.72 5.50 -15.80
CA ASP A 199 12.77 6.37 -16.48
C ASP A 199 13.41 7.77 -16.76
N ALA A 200 14.25 8.26 -15.86
CA ALA A 200 14.99 9.53 -16.04
C ALA A 200 16.03 9.42 -17.17
N MET A 201 16.81 8.33 -17.21
CA MET A 201 17.78 8.07 -18.28
C MET A 201 17.10 7.97 -19.66
N GLY A 202 16.02 7.18 -19.77
CA GLY A 202 15.29 7.04 -21.03
C GLY A 202 14.60 8.32 -21.53
N LYS A 203 14.32 9.28 -20.64
CA LYS A 203 13.86 10.62 -21.05
C LYS A 203 15.02 11.49 -21.54
N ALA A 204 16.18 11.42 -20.89
CA ALA A 204 17.36 12.15 -21.31
C ALA A 204 17.82 11.72 -22.70
N ASP A 205 17.87 10.41 -22.98
CA ASP A 205 18.23 9.87 -24.29
C ASP A 205 17.29 10.35 -25.41
N LYS A 206 15.97 10.39 -25.14
CA LYS A 206 14.99 10.89 -26.10
C LYS A 206 15.18 12.38 -26.39
N MET A 207 15.44 13.21 -25.37
CA MET A 207 15.67 14.65 -25.55
C MET A 207 16.94 14.92 -26.38
N VAL A 208 17.98 14.12 -26.23
CA VAL A 208 19.20 14.23 -27.04
C VAL A 208 18.91 13.91 -28.51
N ILE A 209 18.20 12.81 -28.79
CA ILE A 209 17.82 12.41 -30.16
C ILE A 209 16.96 13.49 -30.83
N GLU A 210 15.95 14.02 -30.13
CA GLU A 210 15.08 15.09 -30.66
C GLU A 210 15.85 16.39 -30.93
N ALA A 211 16.85 16.72 -30.11
CA ALA A 211 17.72 17.87 -30.32
C ALA A 211 18.67 17.71 -31.53
N GLU A 212 19.21 16.52 -31.73
CA GLU A 212 20.05 16.16 -32.87
C GLU A 212 19.25 16.19 -34.20
N GLU A 213 18.02 15.69 -34.22
CA GLU A 213 17.13 15.73 -35.37
C GLU A 213 16.74 17.15 -35.76
N GLN A 214 16.52 18.04 -34.77
CA GLN A 214 16.23 19.48 -35.02
C GLN A 214 17.48 20.27 -35.41
N GLY A 215 18.68 19.88 -34.99
CA GLY A 215 19.95 20.51 -35.34
C GLY A 215 20.45 20.16 -36.75
N THR A 216 19.89 19.15 -37.42
CA THR A 216 20.29 18.73 -38.78
C THR A 216 19.48 19.45 -39.86
N LEU A 217 18.64 20.45 -39.53
CA LEU A 217 17.81 21.24 -40.44
C LEU A 217 18.37 22.63 -40.75
N PHE A 218 19.67 22.85 -40.49
CA PHE A 218 20.39 24.10 -40.90
C PHE A 218 21.61 23.79 -41.76
#